data_874fa1db1e06c8af6bc2d7251fca3824
#
_entry.id   874fa1db1e06c8af6bc2d7251fca3824
#
_cell.length_a   1.000
_cell.length_b   1.000
_cell.length_c   1.000
_cell.angle_alpha   90.00
_cell.angle_beta   90.00
_cell.angle_gamma   90.00
#
_symmetry.space_group_name_H-M   'P 1'
#
loop_
_entity.id
_entity.type
_entity.pdbx_description
1 polymer ?
#
loop_
_entity_poly.entity_id
_entity_poly.type
_entity_poly.pdbx_seq_one_letter_code
_entity_poly.pdbx_strand_id
1 'polypeptide(L)'
;MKRLPVVRHLSAERAEAEYRACKHPIEKVRWHAIWLLLRTDPVRTPAQVGDLVGLSVITTRDVLKRWNEHGPDGLADGRKSNGSESKLDEDQRTRLLAALKKRPPDGGLWSGPKVARYVRTTWGIESAPQTGWKWLVDLGFTLQVPRPSHPKGADPRSRKRWKKTSVSG
;
A
#
# COMPACT_ATOMS: atom_id res chain seq x y z
N MET A 1 0.88 32.22 -21.70
CA MET A 1 0.39 31.09 -20.90
C MET A 1 -0.65 31.61 -19.90
N LYS A 2 -1.92 31.16 -19.94
CA LYS A 2 -2.95 31.62 -18.99
C LYS A 2 -2.59 31.22 -17.58
N ARG A 3 -2.57 32.17 -16.64
CA ARG A 3 -2.33 31.92 -15.22
C ARG A 3 -3.51 31.12 -14.64
N LEU A 4 -3.27 30.00 -13.98
CA LEU A 4 -4.32 29.24 -13.31
C LEU A 4 -4.80 30.06 -12.08
N PRO A 5 -6.07 30.43 -11.98
CA PRO A 5 -6.57 31.15 -10.82
C PRO A 5 -6.50 30.26 -9.58
N VAL A 6 -6.41 30.86 -8.40
CA VAL A 6 -6.51 30.16 -7.12
C VAL A 6 -7.91 30.38 -6.58
N VAL A 7 -8.72 29.34 -6.52
CA VAL A 7 -10.07 29.39 -5.92
C VAL A 7 -9.93 29.48 -4.40
N ARG A 8 -10.64 30.39 -3.77
CA ARG A 8 -10.59 30.61 -2.32
C ARG A 8 -11.66 29.77 -1.60
N HIS A 9 -11.43 28.47 -1.47
CA HIS A 9 -12.27 27.59 -0.63
C HIS A 9 -12.11 27.89 0.87
N LEU A 10 -10.90 28.34 1.28
CA LEU A 10 -10.55 28.74 2.64
C LEU A 10 -9.77 30.06 2.62
N SER A 11 -9.69 30.73 3.77
CA SER A 11 -8.76 31.84 3.95
C SER A 11 -7.30 31.35 4.07
N ALA A 12 -6.34 32.25 3.85
CA ALA A 12 -4.92 31.91 3.97
C ALA A 12 -4.56 31.48 5.40
N GLU A 13 -5.15 32.12 6.42
CA GLU A 13 -4.95 31.80 7.85
C GLU A 13 -5.48 30.41 8.17
N ARG A 14 -6.64 30.04 7.63
CA ARG A 14 -7.20 28.70 7.82
C ARG A 14 -6.36 27.65 7.13
N ALA A 15 -5.88 27.90 5.91
CA ALA A 15 -4.98 27.00 5.21
C ALA A 15 -3.63 26.82 5.93
N GLU A 16 -3.13 27.88 6.59
CA GLU A 16 -1.95 27.82 7.45
C GLU A 16 -2.19 26.92 8.67
N ALA A 17 -3.33 27.06 9.32
CA ALA A 17 -3.69 26.24 10.47
C ALA A 17 -3.77 24.76 10.10
N GLU A 18 -4.40 24.41 8.96
CA GLU A 18 -4.45 23.04 8.44
C GLU A 18 -3.04 22.51 8.10
N TYR A 19 -2.19 23.32 7.46
CA TYR A 19 -0.79 22.97 7.20
C TYR A 19 -0.04 22.64 8.49
N ARG A 20 -0.18 23.47 9.54
CA ARG A 20 0.50 23.25 10.83
C ARG A 20 -0.01 22.00 11.55
N ALA A 21 -1.32 21.76 11.52
CA ALA A 21 -1.97 20.61 12.15
C ALA A 21 -1.72 19.30 11.41
N CYS A 22 -1.50 19.32 10.09
CA CYS A 22 -1.36 18.13 9.26
C CYS A 22 -0.12 17.31 9.64
N LYS A 23 -0.34 16.04 9.99
CA LYS A 23 0.74 15.07 10.32
C LYS A 23 1.15 14.21 9.13
N HIS A 24 0.30 14.12 8.10
CA HIS A 24 0.58 13.28 6.94
C HIS A 24 1.62 13.97 6.02
N PRO A 25 2.80 13.37 5.74
CA PRO A 25 3.90 14.08 5.10
C PRO A 25 3.56 14.62 3.72
N ILE A 26 2.83 13.86 2.90
CA ILE A 26 2.46 14.27 1.53
C ILE A 26 1.39 15.36 1.53
N GLU A 27 0.36 15.20 2.35
CA GLU A 27 -0.72 16.18 2.46
C GLU A 27 -0.20 17.48 3.07
N LYS A 28 0.71 17.41 4.03
CA LYS A 28 1.35 18.59 4.63
C LYS A 28 2.06 19.45 3.59
N VAL A 29 2.81 18.85 2.67
CA VAL A 29 3.46 19.60 1.58
C VAL A 29 2.43 20.22 0.63
N ARG A 30 1.33 19.52 0.34
CA ARG A 30 0.23 20.05 -0.46
C ARG A 30 -0.48 21.23 0.23
N TRP A 31 -0.76 21.11 1.52
CA TRP A 31 -1.29 22.21 2.34
C TRP A 31 -0.35 23.41 2.36
N HIS A 32 0.94 23.19 2.51
CA HIS A 32 1.96 24.25 2.45
C HIS A 32 1.92 25.00 1.12
N ALA A 33 1.85 24.26 0.01
CA ALA A 33 1.76 24.84 -1.33
C ALA A 33 0.50 25.71 -1.49
N ILE A 34 -0.67 25.22 -1.07
CA ILE A 34 -1.93 25.95 -1.16
C ILE A 34 -1.93 27.18 -0.26
N TRP A 35 -1.47 27.07 0.99
CA TRP A 35 -1.31 28.23 1.87
C TRP A 35 -0.46 29.34 1.23
N LEU A 36 0.71 29.00 0.66
CA LEU A 36 1.56 29.97 -0.02
C LEU A 36 0.92 30.58 -1.27
N LEU A 37 0.09 29.82 -2.00
CA LEU A 37 -0.64 30.32 -3.16
C LEU A 37 -1.82 31.24 -2.79
N LEU A 38 -2.44 31.03 -1.63
CA LEU A 38 -3.56 31.84 -1.13
C LEU A 38 -3.11 33.19 -0.57
N ARG A 39 -1.84 33.32 -0.19
CA ARG A 39 -1.29 34.59 0.31
C ARG A 39 -1.31 35.66 -0.78
N THR A 40 -1.73 36.85 -0.40
CA THR A 40 -1.76 38.04 -1.28
C THR A 40 -0.51 38.88 -1.20
N ASP A 41 0.29 38.69 -0.15
CA ASP A 41 1.57 39.41 0.06
C ASP A 41 2.63 38.47 0.59
N PRO A 42 3.67 38.18 -0.19
CA PRO A 42 3.78 38.44 -1.64
C PRO A 42 2.95 37.43 -2.46
N VAL A 43 2.40 37.89 -3.57
CA VAL A 43 1.74 37.00 -4.55
C VAL A 43 2.77 36.10 -5.22
N ARG A 44 2.58 34.79 -5.15
CA ARG A 44 3.48 33.79 -5.73
C ARG A 44 2.87 33.05 -6.90
N THR A 45 3.72 32.67 -7.84
CA THR A 45 3.37 31.76 -8.93
C THR A 45 3.53 30.29 -8.49
N PRO A 46 2.84 29.33 -9.16
CA PRO A 46 3.05 27.91 -8.89
C PRO A 46 4.52 27.44 -9.04
N ALA A 47 5.32 28.08 -9.89
CA ALA A 47 6.74 27.79 -10.02
C ALA A 47 7.51 28.19 -8.75
N GLN A 48 7.35 29.45 -8.31
CA GLN A 48 7.98 29.95 -7.08
C GLN A 48 7.56 29.14 -5.83
N VAL A 49 6.28 28.74 -5.76
CA VAL A 49 5.82 27.91 -4.65
C VAL A 49 6.40 26.49 -4.74
N GLY A 50 6.49 25.92 -5.92
CA GLY A 50 7.14 24.62 -6.13
C GLY A 50 8.57 24.61 -5.59
N ASP A 51 9.35 25.63 -5.94
CA ASP A 51 10.74 25.80 -5.46
C ASP A 51 10.80 25.89 -3.92
N LEU A 52 9.86 26.62 -3.29
CA LEU A 52 9.83 26.79 -1.84
C LEU A 52 9.44 25.51 -1.08
N VAL A 53 8.55 24.68 -1.65
CA VAL A 53 8.04 23.46 -0.98
C VAL A 53 8.71 22.17 -1.47
N GLY A 54 9.69 22.27 -2.38
CA GLY A 54 10.39 21.11 -2.94
C GLY A 54 9.54 20.27 -3.93
N LEU A 55 8.61 20.91 -4.64
CA LEU A 55 7.78 20.27 -5.66
C LEU A 55 8.12 20.77 -7.07
N SER A 56 7.99 19.91 -8.07
CA SER A 56 8.07 20.37 -9.46
C SER A 56 6.91 21.32 -9.79
N VAL A 57 7.13 22.20 -10.77
CA VAL A 57 6.10 23.12 -11.26
C VAL A 57 4.84 22.36 -11.72
N ILE A 58 5.03 21.20 -12.36
CA ILE A 58 3.92 20.35 -12.84
C ILE A 58 3.13 19.85 -11.64
N THR A 59 3.80 19.26 -10.64
CA THR A 59 3.15 18.75 -9.43
C THR A 59 2.40 19.87 -8.68
N THR A 60 3.01 21.06 -8.56
CA THR A 60 2.37 22.20 -7.90
C THR A 60 1.11 22.65 -8.65
N ARG A 61 1.14 22.66 -9.98
CA ARG A 61 -0.06 22.94 -10.79
C ARG A 61 -1.14 21.86 -10.63
N ASP A 62 -0.79 20.59 -10.52
CA ASP A 62 -1.74 19.50 -10.32
C ASP A 62 -2.34 19.55 -8.91
N VAL A 63 -1.58 19.94 -7.89
CA VAL A 63 -2.10 20.23 -6.55
C VAL A 63 -3.11 21.40 -6.61
N LEU A 64 -2.77 22.49 -7.31
CA LEU A 64 -3.66 23.65 -7.47
C LEU A 64 -4.93 23.29 -8.26
N LYS A 65 -4.85 22.47 -9.31
CA LYS A 65 -6.04 22.02 -10.06
C LYS A 65 -6.98 21.23 -9.15
N ARG A 66 -6.46 20.23 -8.42
CA ARG A 66 -7.25 19.42 -7.47
C ARG A 66 -7.86 20.28 -6.36
N TRP A 67 -7.10 21.24 -5.85
CA TRP A 67 -7.63 22.24 -4.92
C TRP A 67 -8.79 23.03 -5.51
N ASN A 68 -8.63 23.56 -6.72
CA ASN A 68 -9.68 24.36 -7.37
C ASN A 68 -10.95 23.55 -7.64
N GLU A 69 -10.81 22.24 -7.90
CA GLU A 69 -11.91 21.33 -8.25
C GLU A 69 -12.61 20.76 -7.01
N HIS A 70 -11.84 20.34 -6.00
CA HIS A 70 -12.35 19.59 -4.85
C HIS A 70 -12.10 20.29 -3.50
N GLY A 71 -11.50 21.47 -3.48
CA GLY A 71 -11.16 22.17 -2.24
C GLY A 71 -10.17 21.38 -1.36
N PRO A 72 -10.40 21.38 -0.02
CA PRO A 72 -9.57 20.65 0.94
C PRO A 72 -9.41 19.15 0.64
N ASP A 73 -10.50 18.51 0.19
CA ASP A 73 -10.51 17.07 -0.10
C ASP A 73 -9.56 16.69 -1.26
N GLY A 74 -9.34 17.63 -2.19
CA GLY A 74 -8.38 17.45 -3.28
C GLY A 74 -6.93 17.32 -2.84
N LEU A 75 -6.62 17.63 -1.59
CA LEU A 75 -5.27 17.52 -1.02
C LEU A 75 -5.02 16.16 -0.35
N ALA A 76 -6.06 15.37 -0.10
CA ALA A 76 -5.93 14.05 0.52
C ALA A 76 -5.03 13.11 -0.30
N ASP A 77 -4.34 12.20 0.38
CA ASP A 77 -3.53 11.17 -0.29
C ASP A 77 -4.36 9.94 -0.62
N GLY A 78 -4.90 9.90 -1.84
CA GLY A 78 -5.71 8.79 -2.34
C GLY A 78 -4.96 7.49 -2.61
N ARG A 79 -3.63 7.40 -2.35
CA ARG A 79 -2.85 6.20 -2.68
C ARG A 79 -3.33 4.96 -1.94
N LYS A 80 -3.85 5.10 -0.73
CA LYS A 80 -4.38 3.99 0.07
C LYS A 80 -5.68 3.43 -0.50
N SER A 81 -6.46 4.27 -1.19
CA SER A 81 -7.74 3.89 -1.80
C SER A 81 -7.65 3.59 -3.30
N ASN A 82 -6.51 3.87 -3.93
CA ASN A 82 -6.29 3.62 -5.38
C ASN A 82 -5.94 2.16 -5.71
N GLY A 83 -6.09 1.22 -4.79
CA GLY A 83 -5.92 -0.19 -5.07
C GLY A 83 -6.97 -0.66 -6.08
N SER A 84 -6.57 -1.45 -7.09
CA SER A 84 -7.55 -2.15 -7.93
C SER A 84 -8.38 -3.07 -7.05
N GLU A 85 -9.68 -3.19 -7.37
CA GLU A 85 -10.56 -4.13 -6.70
C GLU A 85 -10.01 -5.55 -6.70
N SER A 86 -10.32 -6.30 -5.66
CA SER A 86 -9.92 -7.70 -5.57
C SER A 86 -10.53 -8.49 -6.71
N LYS A 87 -9.72 -9.28 -7.43
CA LYS A 87 -10.22 -10.19 -8.47
C LYS A 87 -11.12 -11.30 -7.93
N LEU A 88 -11.05 -11.57 -6.62
CA LEU A 88 -11.89 -12.55 -5.93
C LEU A 88 -12.88 -11.80 -5.04
N ASP A 89 -14.15 -12.18 -5.14
CA ASP A 89 -15.17 -11.76 -4.20
C ASP A 89 -15.00 -12.48 -2.83
N GLU A 90 -15.80 -12.11 -1.84
CA GLU A 90 -15.66 -12.62 -0.47
C GLU A 90 -16.02 -14.11 -0.35
N ASP A 91 -16.99 -14.58 -1.13
CA ASP A 91 -17.35 -16.01 -1.18
C ASP A 91 -16.23 -16.85 -1.81
N GLN A 92 -15.66 -16.36 -2.93
CA GLN A 92 -14.52 -17.00 -3.58
C GLN A 92 -13.28 -17.02 -2.67
N ARG A 93 -13.01 -15.95 -1.90
CA ARG A 93 -11.93 -15.92 -0.90
C ARG A 93 -12.13 -16.95 0.20
N THR A 94 -13.34 -17.08 0.70
CA THR A 94 -13.70 -18.07 1.73
C THR A 94 -13.54 -19.51 1.20
N ARG A 95 -13.98 -19.77 -0.03
CA ARG A 95 -13.81 -21.07 -0.68
C ARG A 95 -12.35 -21.37 -0.99
N LEU A 96 -11.57 -20.37 -1.43
CA LEU A 96 -10.13 -20.52 -1.63
C LEU A 96 -9.45 -20.87 -0.31
N LEU A 97 -9.76 -20.17 0.79
CA LEU A 97 -9.23 -20.47 2.12
C LEU A 97 -9.51 -21.92 2.55
N ALA A 98 -10.73 -22.40 2.31
CA ALA A 98 -11.11 -23.79 2.60
C ALA A 98 -10.33 -24.79 1.74
N ALA A 99 -10.06 -24.47 0.48
CA ALA A 99 -9.25 -25.29 -0.42
C ALA A 99 -7.78 -25.33 0.02
N LEU A 100 -7.21 -24.19 0.42
CA LEU A 100 -5.81 -24.06 0.84
C LEU A 100 -5.49 -24.84 2.13
N LYS A 101 -6.47 -25.11 2.98
CA LYS A 101 -6.34 -25.98 4.16
C LYS A 101 -6.18 -27.46 3.80
N LYS A 102 -6.50 -27.83 2.56
CA LYS A 102 -6.34 -29.20 2.02
C LYS A 102 -5.08 -29.27 1.15
N ARG A 103 -4.61 -30.47 0.84
CA ARG A 103 -3.52 -30.65 -0.13
C ARG A 103 -3.96 -30.22 -1.54
N PRO A 104 -3.05 -29.61 -2.33
CA PRO A 104 -3.37 -29.30 -3.72
C PRO A 104 -3.69 -30.57 -4.53
N PRO A 105 -4.56 -30.48 -5.54
CA PRO A 105 -4.93 -31.64 -6.38
C PRO A 105 -3.76 -32.31 -7.08
N ASP A 106 -2.72 -31.56 -7.40
CA ASP A 106 -1.48 -32.03 -8.04
C ASP A 106 -0.39 -32.44 -7.05
N GLY A 107 -0.72 -32.55 -5.76
CA GLY A 107 0.18 -32.96 -4.69
C GLY A 107 1.15 -31.88 -4.22
N GLY A 108 1.95 -32.20 -3.21
CA GLY A 108 2.93 -31.30 -2.63
C GLY A 108 2.32 -30.14 -1.82
N LEU A 109 2.95 -28.96 -1.86
CA LEU A 109 2.50 -27.77 -1.16
C LEU A 109 1.88 -26.77 -2.13
N TRP A 110 0.98 -25.93 -1.61
CA TRP A 110 0.45 -24.80 -2.34
C TRP A 110 1.56 -23.77 -2.68
N SER A 111 1.54 -23.25 -3.88
CA SER A 111 2.44 -22.22 -4.38
C SER A 111 1.65 -21.22 -5.22
N GLY A 112 2.18 -20.01 -5.46
CA GLY A 112 1.51 -18.99 -6.25
C GLY A 112 0.99 -19.50 -7.61
N PRO A 113 1.82 -20.21 -8.42
CA PRO A 113 1.37 -20.81 -9.68
C PRO A 113 0.22 -21.80 -9.52
N LYS A 114 0.24 -22.62 -8.45
CA LYS A 114 -0.82 -23.61 -8.19
C LYS A 114 -2.14 -22.93 -7.79
N VAL A 115 -2.05 -21.88 -6.96
CA VAL A 115 -3.23 -21.09 -6.59
C VAL A 115 -3.81 -20.37 -7.81
N ALA A 116 -2.98 -19.74 -8.63
CA ALA A 116 -3.43 -19.07 -9.86
C ALA A 116 -4.12 -20.06 -10.81
N ARG A 117 -3.56 -21.27 -10.97
CA ARG A 117 -4.16 -22.36 -11.75
C ARG A 117 -5.48 -22.81 -11.16
N TYR A 118 -5.55 -23.03 -9.85
CA TYR A 118 -6.78 -23.43 -9.16
C TYR A 118 -7.90 -22.40 -9.36
N VAL A 119 -7.61 -21.13 -9.16
CA VAL A 119 -8.56 -20.01 -9.35
C VAL A 119 -9.04 -19.95 -10.80
N ARG A 120 -8.14 -20.13 -11.78
CA ARG A 120 -8.49 -20.19 -13.19
C ARG A 120 -9.41 -21.37 -13.51
N THR A 121 -9.07 -22.57 -13.03
CA THR A 121 -9.86 -23.79 -13.34
C THR A 121 -11.21 -23.81 -12.63
N THR A 122 -11.32 -23.19 -11.44
CA THR A 122 -12.54 -23.22 -10.63
C THR A 122 -13.52 -22.10 -10.97
N TRP A 123 -13.00 -20.89 -11.27
CA TRP A 123 -13.82 -19.69 -11.48
C TRP A 123 -13.58 -18.98 -12.80
N GLY A 124 -12.67 -19.47 -13.64
CA GLY A 124 -12.34 -18.83 -14.92
C GLY A 124 -11.57 -17.52 -14.80
N ILE A 125 -11.04 -17.17 -13.63
CA ILE A 125 -10.35 -15.90 -13.37
C ILE A 125 -8.87 -16.02 -13.75
N GLU A 126 -8.47 -15.36 -14.82
CA GLU A 126 -7.07 -15.28 -15.25
C GLU A 126 -6.23 -14.42 -14.29
N SER A 127 -5.13 -14.98 -13.83
CA SER A 127 -4.23 -14.29 -12.92
C SER A 127 -2.78 -14.74 -13.07
N ALA A 128 -1.84 -13.81 -12.85
CA ALA A 128 -0.43 -14.12 -12.82
C ALA A 128 -0.05 -14.95 -11.56
N PRO A 129 1.01 -15.75 -11.61
CA PRO A 129 1.53 -16.50 -10.46
C PRO A 129 1.76 -15.62 -9.21
N GLN A 130 2.21 -14.37 -9.41
CA GLN A 130 2.41 -13.39 -8.34
C GLN A 130 1.11 -13.04 -7.62
N THR A 131 -0.02 -12.97 -8.33
CA THR A 131 -1.34 -12.76 -7.73
C THR A 131 -1.76 -13.95 -6.87
N GLY A 132 -1.49 -15.18 -7.33
CA GLY A 132 -1.71 -16.40 -6.53
C GLY A 132 -0.87 -16.40 -5.26
N TRP A 133 0.36 -15.89 -5.32
CA TRP A 133 1.21 -15.69 -4.17
C TRP A 133 0.66 -14.66 -3.20
N LYS A 134 0.19 -13.51 -3.71
CA LYS A 134 -0.46 -12.48 -2.91
C LYS A 134 -1.68 -13.03 -2.16
N TRP A 135 -2.54 -13.80 -2.81
CA TRP A 135 -3.69 -14.44 -2.15
C TRP A 135 -3.28 -15.40 -1.03
N LEU A 136 -2.17 -16.18 -1.21
CA LEU A 136 -1.64 -17.00 -0.12
C LEU A 136 -1.28 -16.16 1.10
N VAL A 137 -0.53 -15.09 0.90
CA VAL A 137 -0.09 -14.18 1.99
C VAL A 137 -1.28 -13.47 2.63
N ASP A 138 -2.22 -12.94 1.83
CA ASP A 138 -3.42 -12.24 2.31
C ASP A 138 -4.34 -13.17 3.12
N LEU A 139 -4.35 -14.48 2.82
CA LEU A 139 -5.07 -15.51 3.55
C LEU A 139 -4.28 -16.13 4.73
N GLY A 140 -3.10 -15.57 5.04
CA GLY A 140 -2.29 -15.97 6.19
C GLY A 140 -1.37 -17.18 5.97
N PHE A 141 -1.18 -17.60 4.72
CA PHE A 141 -0.24 -18.69 4.40
C PHE A 141 1.14 -18.13 4.08
N THR A 142 2.16 -18.60 4.79
CA THR A 142 3.57 -18.28 4.51
C THR A 142 4.30 -19.54 4.05
N LEU A 143 5.15 -19.42 3.02
CA LEU A 143 6.04 -20.52 2.63
C LEU A 143 7.07 -20.73 3.73
N GLN A 144 6.99 -21.90 4.36
CA GLN A 144 8.06 -22.41 5.17
C GLN A 144 9.15 -22.95 4.23
N VAL A 145 10.23 -22.19 4.05
CA VAL A 145 11.42 -22.72 3.40
C VAL A 145 12.14 -23.62 4.41
N PRO A 146 12.20 -24.95 4.20
CA PRO A 146 12.95 -25.82 5.10
C PRO A 146 14.40 -25.33 5.12
N ARG A 147 14.90 -24.92 6.29
CA ARG A 147 16.33 -24.63 6.42
C ARG A 147 17.09 -25.93 6.22
N PRO A 148 18.07 -25.98 5.31
CA PRO A 148 18.92 -27.15 5.20
C PRO A 148 19.50 -27.49 6.59
N SER A 149 19.47 -28.76 6.99
CA SER A 149 20.11 -29.15 8.20
C SER A 149 21.62 -28.92 8.05
N HIS A 150 22.21 -28.22 9.03
CA HIS A 150 23.66 -27.99 8.99
C HIS A 150 24.40 -29.35 9.03
N PRO A 151 25.39 -29.64 8.15
CA PRO A 151 26.09 -30.92 8.12
C PRO A 151 26.70 -31.33 9.47
N LYS A 152 27.11 -30.35 10.29
CA LYS A 152 27.58 -30.51 11.67
C LYS A 152 26.51 -30.33 12.73
N GLY A 153 25.23 -30.34 12.36
CA GLY A 153 24.12 -30.22 13.31
C GLY A 153 24.02 -31.46 14.19
N ALA A 154 23.67 -31.25 15.47
CA ALA A 154 23.48 -32.39 16.39
C ALA A 154 22.42 -33.35 15.83
N ASP A 155 22.67 -34.66 16.03
CA ASP A 155 21.77 -35.72 15.57
C ASP A 155 20.37 -35.60 16.25
N PRO A 156 19.33 -36.21 15.67
CA PRO A 156 17.96 -36.09 16.21
C PRO A 156 17.80 -36.61 17.64
N ARG A 157 18.61 -37.55 18.07
CA ARG A 157 18.58 -38.13 19.44
C ARG A 157 19.16 -37.14 20.44
N SER A 158 20.28 -36.49 20.10
CA SER A 158 20.91 -35.44 20.90
C SER A 158 20.01 -34.22 21.06
N ARG A 159 19.32 -33.80 19.99
CA ARG A 159 18.34 -32.72 20.04
C ARG A 159 17.14 -33.04 20.94
N LYS A 160 16.63 -34.27 20.91
CA LYS A 160 15.56 -34.74 21.79
C LYS A 160 15.95 -34.75 23.26
N ARG A 161 17.22 -35.16 23.56
CA ARG A 161 17.77 -35.19 24.91
C ARG A 161 17.89 -33.78 25.47
N TRP A 162 18.45 -32.86 24.68
CA TRP A 162 18.59 -31.45 25.08
C TRP A 162 17.24 -30.78 25.35
N LYS A 163 16.21 -30.99 24.51
CA LYS A 163 14.86 -30.49 24.75
C LYS A 163 14.22 -31.00 26.04
N LYS A 164 14.49 -32.24 26.46
CA LYS A 164 13.98 -32.76 27.72
C LYS A 164 14.67 -32.10 28.93
N THR A 165 15.95 -31.78 28.84
CA THR A 165 16.69 -31.17 29.94
C THR A 165 16.39 -29.68 30.14
N SER A 166 16.06 -28.95 29.05
CA SER A 166 15.75 -27.50 29.11
C SER A 166 14.32 -27.17 29.52
N VAL A 167 13.44 -28.16 29.69
CA VAL A 167 12.03 -27.95 30.14
C VAL A 167 11.86 -28.33 31.62
N SER A 168 12.92 -28.87 32.28
CA SER A 168 12.86 -29.32 33.68
C SER A 168 13.73 -28.45 34.61
N GLY A 169 14.04 -27.20 34.21
CA GLY A 169 14.74 -26.21 35.03
C GLY A 169 13.94 -24.93 35.24
#